data_34d4b5d77de360460ea1131f0e26c180
#
_entry.id   34d4b5d77de360460ea1131f0e26c180
#
_cell.length_a   1.000
_cell.length_b   1.000
_cell.length_c   1.000
_cell.angle_alpha   90.00
_cell.angle_beta   90.00
_cell.angle_gamma   90.00
#
_symmetry.space_group_name_H-M   'P 1'
#
loop_
_entity.id
_entity.type
_entity.pdbx_description
1 polymer ?
#
loop_
_entity_poly.entity_id
_entity_poly.type
_entity_poly.pdbx_seq_one_letter_code
_entity_poly.pdbx_strand_id
1 'polypeptide(L)'
;MLAQAVAIKRERSIEWRIQGSGLKDRKTLAAFDWLFQPQLDRRVVEDLFTLSCVEHHEDVLITGKAGTGKSHILKALVIKACEQERMVRYARCVDLIDDLYAGLADGSYPRRMKKWCRPSLLVIDDVGLGQLKRRDDEPTAAHMLFTLLDRRHENATTGITSNIKLSAWGKYLGDATLAAAVLDRLAANSIRIDIDGPSYRQHLARQRANAHGLELPEETAP
;
A
#
# COMPACT_ATOMS: atom_id res chain seq x y z
N MET A 1 -2.75 21.92 33.18
CA MET A 1 -1.86 22.62 32.24
C MET A 1 -0.81 21.68 31.63
N LEU A 2 -0.05 20.90 32.41
CA LEU A 2 1.00 20.00 31.86
C LEU A 2 0.44 18.91 30.94
N ALA A 3 -0.64 18.24 31.32
CA ALA A 3 -1.29 17.18 30.51
C ALA A 3 -1.82 17.69 29.16
N GLN A 4 -2.38 18.89 29.11
CA GLN A 4 -2.82 19.53 27.86
C GLN A 4 -1.64 19.85 26.95
N ALA A 5 -0.54 20.37 27.49
CA ALA A 5 0.65 20.67 26.70
C ALA A 5 1.27 19.39 26.10
N VAL A 6 1.27 18.27 26.85
CA VAL A 6 1.74 16.95 26.38
C VAL A 6 0.83 16.42 25.26
N ALA A 7 -0.50 16.51 25.42
CA ALA A 7 -1.45 16.07 24.39
C ALA A 7 -1.27 16.85 23.07
N ILE A 8 -1.17 18.20 23.15
CA ILE A 8 -0.95 19.05 21.97
C ILE A 8 0.38 18.70 21.27
N LYS A 9 1.46 18.46 22.04
CA LYS A 9 2.75 18.08 21.50
C LYS A 9 2.67 16.74 20.78
N ARG A 10 1.94 15.77 21.35
CA ARG A 10 1.74 14.44 20.76
C ARG A 10 0.94 14.54 19.44
N GLU A 11 -0.17 15.28 19.43
CA GLU A 11 -0.98 15.50 18.22
C GLU A 11 -0.15 16.13 17.09
N ARG A 12 0.64 17.17 17.40
CA ARG A 12 1.55 17.78 16.41
C ARG A 12 2.60 16.80 15.88
N SER A 13 3.13 15.95 16.74
CA SER A 13 4.10 14.93 16.35
C SER A 13 3.48 13.89 15.41
N ILE A 14 2.25 13.43 15.71
CA ILE A 14 1.50 12.50 14.86
C ILE A 14 1.22 13.15 13.50
N GLU A 15 0.73 14.37 13.49
CA GLU A 15 0.44 15.12 12.26
C GLU A 15 1.69 15.27 11.38
N TRP A 16 2.81 15.65 11.97
CA TRP A 16 4.10 15.75 11.26
C TRP A 16 4.52 14.40 10.66
N ARG A 17 4.32 13.27 11.39
CA ARG A 17 4.61 11.93 10.89
C ARG A 17 3.72 11.54 9.71
N ILE A 18 2.41 11.83 9.79
CA ILE A 18 1.46 11.57 8.71
C ILE A 18 1.85 12.35 7.45
N GLN A 19 2.16 13.63 7.58
CA GLN A 19 2.65 14.44 6.47
C GLN A 19 3.97 13.91 5.90
N GLY A 20 4.91 13.57 6.76
CA GLY A 20 6.20 12.99 6.39
C GLY A 20 6.10 11.59 5.75
N SER A 21 5.00 10.86 5.98
CA SER A 21 4.78 9.55 5.37
C SER A 21 4.53 9.59 3.87
N GLY A 22 4.08 10.73 3.34
CA GLY A 22 3.66 10.89 1.93
C GLY A 22 2.18 10.54 1.68
N LEU A 23 1.42 10.23 2.74
CA LEU A 23 -0.01 9.95 2.65
C LEU A 23 -0.79 11.25 2.38
N LYS A 24 -1.47 11.33 1.23
CA LYS A 24 -2.27 12.51 0.83
C LYS A 24 -3.74 12.39 1.21
N ASP A 25 -4.30 11.18 1.13
CA ASP A 25 -5.70 10.88 1.39
C ASP A 25 -5.82 10.04 2.67
N ARG A 26 -6.38 10.65 3.72
CA ARG A 26 -6.51 10.02 5.04
C ARG A 26 -7.74 9.14 5.09
N LYS A 27 -7.52 7.89 5.42
CA LYS A 27 -8.58 6.91 5.68
C LYS A 27 -8.38 6.35 7.08
N THR A 28 -9.49 6.12 7.78
CA THR A 28 -9.47 5.47 9.09
C THR A 28 -10.22 4.14 9.02
N LEU A 29 -9.86 3.20 9.89
CA LEU A 29 -10.59 1.92 9.95
C LEU A 29 -12.05 2.11 10.37
N ALA A 30 -12.33 3.12 11.20
CA ALA A 30 -13.70 3.47 11.61
C ALA A 30 -14.60 3.90 10.44
N ALA A 31 -14.00 4.45 9.37
CA ALA A 31 -14.72 4.85 8.16
C ALA A 31 -14.83 3.72 7.12
N PHE A 32 -14.35 2.52 7.43
CA PHE A 32 -14.47 1.36 6.54
C PHE A 32 -15.86 0.75 6.62
N ASP A 33 -16.52 0.61 5.48
CA ASP A 33 -17.86 0.02 5.40
C ASP A 33 -17.78 -1.51 5.37
N TRP A 34 -17.88 -2.12 6.55
CA TRP A 34 -17.83 -3.56 6.73
C TRP A 34 -19.05 -4.29 6.14
N LEU A 35 -20.21 -3.62 6.11
CA LEU A 35 -21.43 -4.21 5.56
C LEU A 35 -21.34 -4.35 4.04
N PHE A 36 -20.58 -3.49 3.41
CA PHE A 36 -20.34 -3.55 1.97
C PHE A 36 -19.36 -4.66 1.56
N GLN A 37 -18.49 -5.10 2.47
CA GLN A 37 -17.51 -6.17 2.24
C GLN A 37 -17.69 -7.32 3.24
N PRO A 38 -18.82 -8.04 3.22
CA PRO A 38 -19.15 -9.03 4.24
C PRO A 38 -18.24 -10.28 4.21
N GLN A 39 -17.54 -10.53 3.09
CA GLN A 39 -16.62 -11.65 2.94
C GLN A 39 -15.21 -11.34 3.49
N LEU A 40 -14.92 -10.08 3.77
CA LEU A 40 -13.63 -9.68 4.36
C LEU A 40 -13.60 -10.08 5.84
N ASP A 41 -12.65 -10.93 6.21
CA ASP A 41 -12.47 -11.28 7.62
C ASP A 41 -12.02 -10.06 8.43
N ARG A 42 -12.99 -9.52 9.17
CA ARG A 42 -12.77 -8.34 10.00
C ARG A 42 -11.70 -8.56 11.07
N ARG A 43 -11.59 -9.79 11.62
CA ARG A 43 -10.63 -10.11 12.68
C ARG A 43 -9.21 -10.01 12.17
N VAL A 44 -8.94 -10.54 10.97
CA VAL A 44 -7.62 -10.45 10.34
C VAL A 44 -7.23 -8.99 10.09
N VAL A 45 -8.19 -8.15 9.64
CA VAL A 45 -7.91 -6.72 9.46
C VAL A 45 -7.69 -6.02 10.79
N GLU A 46 -8.52 -6.26 11.81
CA GLU A 46 -8.37 -5.66 13.14
C GLU A 46 -7.03 -6.06 13.80
N ASP A 47 -6.57 -7.29 13.57
CA ASP A 47 -5.28 -7.77 14.06
C ASP A 47 -4.10 -6.98 13.48
N LEU A 48 -4.15 -6.57 12.21
CA LEU A 48 -3.14 -5.68 11.62
C LEU A 48 -3.00 -4.36 12.41
N PHE A 49 -4.10 -3.86 12.99
CA PHE A 49 -4.12 -2.60 13.74
C PHE A 49 -3.56 -2.70 15.16
N THR A 50 -3.21 -3.90 15.62
CA THR A 50 -2.34 -4.09 16.79
C THR A 50 -0.90 -3.69 16.48
N LEU A 51 -0.50 -3.66 15.20
CA LEU A 51 0.85 -3.46 14.68
C LEU A 51 1.83 -4.60 15.04
N SER A 52 1.33 -5.76 15.45
CA SER A 52 2.15 -6.96 15.68
C SER A 52 2.97 -7.32 14.44
N CYS A 53 2.39 -7.20 13.24
CA CYS A 53 3.12 -7.40 11.99
C CYS A 53 4.35 -6.49 11.86
N VAL A 54 4.29 -5.24 12.37
CA VAL A 54 5.43 -4.32 12.34
C VAL A 54 6.50 -4.71 13.36
N GLU A 55 6.11 -5.29 14.48
CA GLU A 55 7.03 -5.75 15.54
C GLU A 55 7.76 -7.04 15.13
N HIS A 56 7.06 -7.93 14.40
CA HIS A 56 7.63 -9.20 13.92
C HIS A 56 8.18 -9.12 12.49
N HIS A 57 8.18 -7.93 11.87
CA HIS A 57 8.66 -7.70 10.49
C HIS A 57 7.94 -8.57 9.45
N GLU A 58 6.66 -8.87 9.67
CA GLU A 58 5.81 -9.59 8.74
C GLU A 58 5.27 -8.62 7.69
N ASP A 59 5.35 -9.01 6.43
CA ASP A 59 4.78 -8.24 5.33
C ASP A 59 3.25 -8.37 5.27
N VAL A 60 2.57 -7.42 4.64
CA VAL A 60 1.12 -7.44 4.46
C VAL A 60 0.80 -7.33 2.97
N LEU A 61 0.16 -8.36 2.41
CA LEU A 61 -0.22 -8.40 1.02
C LEU A 61 -1.74 -8.43 0.88
N ILE A 62 -2.33 -7.35 0.35
CA ILE A 62 -3.77 -7.26 0.10
C ILE A 62 -4.03 -7.26 -1.40
N THR A 63 -4.71 -8.31 -1.89
CA THR A 63 -5.07 -8.51 -3.30
C THR A 63 -6.58 -8.34 -3.51
N GLY A 64 -6.99 -8.13 -4.76
CA GLY A 64 -8.41 -8.02 -5.13
C GLY A 64 -8.69 -6.96 -6.19
N LYS A 65 -9.91 -6.92 -6.70
CA LYS A 65 -10.35 -5.98 -7.74
C LYS A 65 -10.22 -4.52 -7.32
N ALA A 66 -10.22 -3.60 -8.30
CA ALA A 66 -10.20 -2.16 -8.01
C ALA A 66 -11.47 -1.74 -7.23
N GLY A 67 -11.30 -0.86 -6.22
CA GLY A 67 -12.43 -0.34 -5.43
C GLY A 67 -12.91 -1.21 -4.27
N THR A 68 -12.28 -2.37 -3.99
CA THR A 68 -12.69 -3.29 -2.91
C THR A 68 -12.25 -2.86 -1.50
N GLY A 69 -11.48 -1.76 -1.35
CA GLY A 69 -11.07 -1.24 -0.05
C GLY A 69 -9.63 -1.53 0.35
N LYS A 70 -8.82 -2.23 -0.48
CA LYS A 70 -7.40 -2.55 -0.20
C LYS A 70 -6.58 -1.35 0.27
N SER A 71 -6.55 -0.30 -0.56
CA SER A 71 -5.82 0.94 -0.25
C SER A 71 -6.39 1.65 0.98
N HIS A 72 -7.70 1.53 1.26
CA HIS A 72 -8.31 2.09 2.47
C HIS A 72 -7.67 1.48 3.72
N ILE A 73 -7.58 0.15 3.77
CA ILE A 73 -7.01 -0.59 4.91
C ILE A 73 -5.55 -0.18 5.14
N LEU A 74 -4.69 -0.22 4.09
CA LEU A 74 -3.29 0.14 4.27
C LEU A 74 -3.08 1.63 4.58
N LYS A 75 -3.90 2.54 4.04
CA LYS A 75 -3.86 3.97 4.40
C LYS A 75 -4.23 4.17 5.88
N ALA A 76 -5.24 3.47 6.36
CA ALA A 76 -5.62 3.50 7.76
C ALA A 76 -4.51 2.92 8.66
N LEU A 77 -3.83 1.84 8.22
CA LEU A 77 -2.68 1.26 8.92
C LEU A 77 -1.50 2.24 9.02
N VAL A 78 -1.23 3.03 7.95
CA VAL A 78 -0.24 4.11 7.98
C VAL A 78 -0.54 5.11 9.09
N ILE A 79 -1.80 5.57 9.21
CA ILE A 79 -2.22 6.51 10.26
C ILE A 79 -2.00 5.87 11.63
N LYS A 80 -2.47 4.63 11.81
CA LYS A 80 -2.32 3.89 13.07
C LYS A 80 -0.85 3.76 13.50
N ALA A 81 0.03 3.44 12.55
CA ALA A 81 1.47 3.33 12.82
C ALA A 81 2.10 4.70 13.17
N CYS A 82 1.65 5.80 12.53
CA CYS A 82 2.06 7.16 12.91
C CYS A 82 1.61 7.53 14.33
N GLU A 83 0.40 7.13 14.76
CA GLU A 83 -0.11 7.30 16.12
C GLU A 83 0.73 6.55 17.17
N GLN A 84 1.33 5.43 16.78
CA GLN A 84 2.27 4.63 17.57
C GLN A 84 3.73 5.08 17.37
N GLU A 85 3.93 6.29 16.85
CA GLU A 85 5.23 6.93 16.66
C GLU A 85 6.21 6.17 15.75
N ARG A 86 5.72 5.22 14.94
CA ARG A 86 6.55 4.48 13.99
C ARG A 86 6.95 5.38 12.81
N MET A 87 8.11 5.11 12.24
CA MET A 87 8.53 5.74 10.99
C MET A 87 7.85 5.03 9.82
N VAL A 88 7.02 5.76 9.08
CA VAL A 88 6.20 5.19 8.00
C VAL A 88 6.44 5.93 6.69
N ARG A 89 6.35 5.20 5.58
CA ARG A 89 6.24 5.78 4.24
C ARG A 89 5.15 5.10 3.45
N TYR A 90 4.50 5.91 2.60
CA TYR A 90 3.48 5.48 1.67
C TYR A 90 3.81 6.02 0.27
N ALA A 91 3.71 5.17 -0.74
CA ALA A 91 3.77 5.56 -2.14
C ALA A 91 2.95 4.60 -3.00
N ARG A 92 2.47 5.10 -4.16
CA ARG A 92 2.04 4.18 -5.21
C ARG A 92 3.27 3.53 -5.83
N CYS A 93 3.13 2.30 -6.32
CA CYS A 93 4.23 1.55 -6.93
C CYS A 93 4.93 2.36 -8.04
N VAL A 94 4.15 2.99 -8.93
CA VAL A 94 4.70 3.80 -10.02
C VAL A 94 5.50 5.00 -9.52
N ASP A 95 5.02 5.71 -8.49
CA ASP A 95 5.70 6.89 -7.94
C ASP A 95 7.01 6.52 -7.24
N LEU A 96 7.04 5.35 -6.56
CA LEU A 96 8.25 4.82 -5.93
C LEU A 96 9.31 4.45 -6.99
N ILE A 97 8.91 3.77 -8.04
CA ILE A 97 9.81 3.37 -9.13
C ILE A 97 10.33 4.62 -9.88
N ASP A 98 9.45 5.60 -10.15
CA ASP A 98 9.87 6.87 -10.76
C ASP A 98 10.86 7.65 -9.88
N ASP A 99 10.69 7.66 -8.53
CA ASP A 99 11.66 8.25 -7.61
C ASP A 99 13.02 7.55 -7.69
N LEU A 100 13.04 6.22 -7.78
CA LEU A 100 14.29 5.46 -7.90
C LEU A 100 14.98 5.69 -9.27
N TYR A 101 14.23 5.74 -10.37
CA TYR A 101 14.77 6.08 -11.68
C TYR A 101 15.34 7.52 -11.73
N ALA A 102 14.66 8.48 -11.11
CA ALA A 102 15.20 9.81 -10.97
C ALA A 102 16.54 9.81 -10.22
N GLY A 103 16.68 8.91 -9.23
CA GLY A 103 17.93 8.73 -8.50
C GLY A 103 19.07 8.18 -9.34
N LEU A 104 18.80 7.36 -10.36
CA LEU A 104 19.83 6.92 -11.32
C LEU A 104 20.29 8.08 -12.20
N ALA A 105 19.36 8.92 -12.64
CA ALA A 105 19.66 10.05 -13.51
C ALA A 105 20.51 11.12 -12.81
N ASP A 106 20.28 11.36 -11.51
CA ASP A 106 20.98 12.41 -10.73
C ASP A 106 22.07 11.86 -9.77
N GLY A 107 22.39 10.56 -9.85
CA GLY A 107 23.38 9.91 -8.99
C GLY A 107 22.95 9.74 -7.54
N SER A 108 21.70 10.04 -7.18
CA SER A 108 21.19 9.93 -5.80
C SER A 108 20.51 8.59 -5.47
N TYR A 109 20.59 7.61 -6.36
CA TYR A 109 19.94 6.29 -6.20
C TYR A 109 20.20 5.63 -4.84
N PRO A 110 21.45 5.54 -4.33
CA PRO A 110 21.70 4.91 -3.03
C PRO A 110 20.98 5.63 -1.88
N ARG A 111 20.91 6.97 -1.93
CA ARG A 111 20.20 7.79 -0.94
C ARG A 111 18.69 7.58 -1.01
N ARG A 112 18.13 7.53 -2.24
CA ARG A 112 16.69 7.29 -2.43
C ARG A 112 16.32 5.86 -2.03
N MET A 113 17.10 4.85 -2.39
CA MET A 113 16.89 3.48 -1.94
C MET A 113 16.91 3.39 -0.40
N LYS A 114 17.90 4.01 0.27
CA LYS A 114 17.95 4.08 1.73
C LYS A 114 16.71 4.75 2.34
N LYS A 115 16.19 5.81 1.70
CA LYS A 115 14.95 6.50 2.10
C LYS A 115 13.75 5.55 2.13
N TRP A 116 13.65 4.62 1.17
CA TRP A 116 12.57 3.63 1.09
C TRP A 116 12.81 2.39 1.97
N CYS A 117 14.07 2.02 2.21
CA CYS A 117 14.40 0.90 3.10
C CYS A 117 14.24 1.22 4.59
N ARG A 118 14.48 2.47 5.00
CA ARG A 118 14.58 2.86 6.42
C ARG A 118 13.29 2.78 7.25
N PRO A 119 12.07 3.06 6.71
CA PRO A 119 10.83 3.03 7.50
C PRO A 119 10.55 1.65 8.08
N SER A 120 10.04 1.61 9.33
CA SER A 120 9.57 0.36 9.95
C SER A 120 8.33 -0.21 9.22
N LEU A 121 7.52 0.66 8.63
CA LEU A 121 6.42 0.28 7.72
C LEU A 121 6.53 1.07 6.42
N LEU A 122 6.68 0.38 5.31
CA LEU A 122 6.55 0.92 3.95
C LEU A 122 5.27 0.40 3.31
N VAL A 123 4.42 1.29 2.81
CA VAL A 123 3.25 0.90 2.02
C VAL A 123 3.51 1.21 0.55
N ILE A 124 3.43 0.16 -0.29
CA ILE A 124 3.49 0.21 -1.75
C ILE A 124 2.10 -0.08 -2.28
N ASP A 125 1.39 0.97 -2.67
CA ASP A 125 0.00 0.89 -3.09
C ASP A 125 -0.12 0.74 -4.61
N ASP A 126 -1.19 0.08 -5.07
CA ASP A 126 -1.59 -0.02 -6.46
C ASP A 126 -0.57 -0.75 -7.38
N VAL A 127 0.06 -1.85 -6.92
CA VAL A 127 0.83 -2.72 -7.82
C VAL A 127 -0.10 -3.30 -8.89
N GLY A 128 0.29 -3.12 -10.16
CA GLY A 128 -0.52 -3.53 -11.30
C GLY A 128 -1.38 -2.42 -11.92
N LEU A 129 -1.40 -1.22 -11.32
CA LEU A 129 -2.01 -0.03 -11.92
C LEU A 129 -0.96 0.91 -12.50
N GLY A 130 -1.27 1.43 -13.69
CA GLY A 130 -0.34 2.28 -14.44
C GLY A 130 0.71 1.46 -15.19
N GLN A 131 1.42 2.14 -16.08
CA GLN A 131 2.54 1.53 -16.81
C GLN A 131 3.84 1.91 -16.10
N LEU A 132 4.63 0.90 -15.74
CA LEU A 132 6.00 1.13 -15.34
C LEU A 132 6.80 1.53 -16.60
N LYS A 133 7.54 2.62 -16.51
CA LYS A 133 8.42 3.03 -17.60
C LYS A 133 9.44 1.91 -17.83
N ARG A 134 9.39 1.30 -19.01
CA ARG A 134 10.43 0.39 -19.45
C ARG A 134 11.62 1.23 -19.90
N ARG A 135 12.76 0.95 -19.34
CA ARG A 135 14.05 1.42 -19.82
C ARG A 135 14.83 0.20 -20.22
N ASP A 136 15.53 0.30 -21.35
CA ASP A 136 16.43 -0.76 -21.83
C ASP A 136 17.69 -0.84 -20.96
N ASP A 137 17.93 0.23 -20.17
CA ASP A 137 19.07 0.30 -19.24
C ASP A 137 18.72 -0.37 -17.91
N GLU A 138 19.66 -1.10 -17.35
CA GLU A 138 19.56 -1.64 -15.98
C GLU A 138 19.92 -0.57 -14.92
N PRO A 139 19.33 -0.66 -13.72
CA PRO A 139 18.39 -1.68 -13.23
C PRO A 139 16.96 -1.43 -13.72
N THR A 140 16.25 -2.49 -14.07
CA THR A 140 14.83 -2.45 -14.44
C THR A 140 13.93 -2.17 -13.22
N ALA A 141 12.65 -1.84 -13.45
CA ALA A 141 11.67 -1.69 -12.38
C ALA A 141 11.55 -2.95 -11.50
N ALA A 142 11.62 -4.14 -12.12
CA ALA A 142 11.65 -5.42 -11.41
C ALA A 142 12.86 -5.54 -10.48
N HIS A 143 14.05 -5.19 -10.96
CA HIS A 143 15.29 -5.16 -10.17
C HIS A 143 15.20 -4.20 -8.98
N MET A 144 14.65 -3.01 -9.19
CA MET A 144 14.50 -2.01 -8.13
C MET A 144 13.55 -2.50 -7.04
N LEU A 145 12.39 -3.06 -7.44
CA LEU A 145 11.41 -3.59 -6.51
C LEU A 145 11.98 -4.80 -5.76
N PHE A 146 12.64 -5.73 -6.48
CA PHE A 146 13.31 -6.87 -5.86
C PHE A 146 14.35 -6.42 -4.84
N THR A 147 15.26 -5.52 -5.22
CA THR A 147 16.31 -5.01 -4.32
C THR A 147 15.73 -4.31 -3.09
N LEU A 148 14.63 -3.58 -3.25
CA LEU A 148 13.97 -2.92 -2.14
C LEU A 148 13.36 -3.94 -1.17
N LEU A 149 12.60 -4.90 -1.67
CA LEU A 149 11.94 -5.92 -0.86
C LEU A 149 12.96 -6.86 -0.20
N ASP A 150 14.00 -7.25 -0.91
CA ASP A 150 15.10 -8.05 -0.37
C ASP A 150 15.79 -7.38 0.82
N ARG A 151 16.10 -6.08 0.71
CA ARG A 151 16.72 -5.32 1.82
C ARG A 151 15.78 -5.12 3.01
N ARG A 152 14.48 -5.19 2.80
CA ARG A 152 13.48 -5.02 3.87
C ARG A 152 13.06 -6.34 4.49
N HIS A 153 13.20 -7.44 3.75
CA HIS A 153 12.83 -8.79 4.22
C HIS A 153 13.44 -9.07 5.59
N GLU A 154 12.64 -9.53 6.54
CA GLU A 154 13.01 -9.81 7.96
C GLU A 154 13.55 -8.60 8.77
N ASN A 155 13.66 -7.42 8.17
CA ASN A 155 14.18 -6.22 8.82
C ASN A 155 13.13 -5.14 9.05
N ALA A 156 12.07 -5.12 8.25
CA ALA A 156 11.00 -4.13 8.34
C ALA A 156 9.79 -4.57 7.51
N THR A 157 8.61 -4.20 7.95
CA THR A 157 7.33 -4.56 7.31
C THR A 157 7.08 -3.79 6.03
N THR A 158 6.65 -4.51 4.98
CA THR A 158 6.15 -3.91 3.75
C THR A 158 4.69 -4.28 3.54
N GLY A 159 3.83 -3.25 3.46
CA GLY A 159 2.42 -3.41 3.09
C GLY A 159 2.26 -3.20 1.58
N ILE A 160 1.67 -4.14 0.87
CA ILE A 160 1.49 -4.08 -0.58
C ILE A 160 0.01 -4.27 -0.93
N THR A 161 -0.54 -3.41 -1.80
CA THR A 161 -1.81 -3.70 -2.46
C THR A 161 -1.59 -4.06 -3.93
N SER A 162 -2.34 -5.05 -4.43
CA SER A 162 -2.30 -5.43 -5.83
C SER A 162 -3.72 -5.52 -6.43
N ASN A 163 -3.88 -4.92 -7.61
CA ASN A 163 -5.11 -4.98 -8.39
C ASN A 163 -5.07 -6.08 -9.46
N ILE A 164 -3.93 -6.73 -9.61
CA ILE A 164 -3.72 -7.86 -10.52
C ILE A 164 -3.39 -9.12 -9.72
N LYS A 165 -3.70 -10.27 -10.29
CA LYS A 165 -3.31 -11.57 -9.72
C LYS A 165 -1.78 -11.66 -9.61
N LEU A 166 -1.29 -12.32 -8.57
CA LEU A 166 0.17 -12.48 -8.37
C LEU A 166 0.85 -13.14 -9.57
N SER A 167 0.17 -14.08 -10.25
CA SER A 167 0.65 -14.70 -11.49
C SER A 167 0.89 -13.72 -12.65
N ALA A 168 0.27 -12.54 -12.62
CA ALA A 168 0.44 -11.50 -13.64
C ALA A 168 1.60 -10.52 -13.33
N TRP A 169 2.25 -10.63 -12.17
CA TRP A 169 3.34 -9.73 -11.77
C TRP A 169 4.55 -9.81 -12.73
N GLY A 170 4.87 -11.00 -13.24
CA GLY A 170 5.94 -11.16 -14.24
C GLY A 170 5.73 -10.32 -15.49
N LYS A 171 4.50 -10.31 -16.01
CA LYS A 171 4.12 -9.47 -17.16
C LYS A 171 4.15 -7.98 -16.81
N TYR A 172 3.66 -7.61 -15.63
CA TYR A 172 3.61 -6.20 -15.19
C TYR A 172 5.01 -5.61 -14.96
N LEU A 173 5.87 -6.35 -14.27
CA LEU A 173 7.25 -5.94 -13.98
C LEU A 173 8.19 -6.08 -15.19
N GLY A 174 7.81 -6.89 -16.20
CA GLY A 174 8.62 -7.13 -17.39
C GLY A 174 9.72 -8.17 -17.22
N ASP A 175 9.77 -8.85 -16.04
CA ASP A 175 10.73 -9.90 -15.72
C ASP A 175 10.06 -10.96 -14.86
N ALA A 176 9.84 -12.15 -15.43
CA ALA A 176 9.15 -13.24 -14.75
C ALA A 176 10.01 -13.87 -13.64
N THR A 177 11.33 -13.91 -13.81
CA THR A 177 12.26 -14.51 -12.84
C THR A 177 12.36 -13.66 -11.59
N LEU A 178 12.58 -12.36 -11.76
CA LEU A 178 12.60 -11.42 -10.62
C LEU A 178 11.24 -11.30 -9.94
N ALA A 179 10.14 -11.32 -10.71
CA ALA A 179 8.81 -11.34 -10.13
C ALA A 179 8.57 -12.60 -9.28
N ALA A 180 9.00 -13.78 -9.74
CA ALA A 180 8.93 -15.01 -8.97
C ALA A 180 9.74 -14.92 -7.66
N ALA A 181 10.95 -14.36 -7.71
CA ALA A 181 11.77 -14.15 -6.53
C ALA A 181 11.15 -13.16 -5.53
N VAL A 182 10.49 -12.09 -6.02
CA VAL A 182 9.70 -11.16 -5.17
C VAL A 182 8.55 -11.89 -4.49
N LEU A 183 7.80 -12.68 -5.26
CA LEU A 183 6.63 -13.41 -4.73
C LEU A 183 7.04 -14.50 -3.72
N ASP A 184 8.17 -15.15 -3.93
CA ASP A 184 8.72 -16.14 -2.99
C ASP A 184 9.01 -15.51 -1.62
N ARG A 185 9.67 -14.34 -1.61
CA ARG A 185 9.93 -13.59 -0.37
C ARG A 185 8.65 -13.16 0.34
N LEU A 186 7.71 -12.61 -0.42
CA LEU A 186 6.40 -12.25 0.14
C LEU A 186 5.62 -13.48 0.62
N ALA A 187 5.85 -14.66 0.01
CA ALA A 187 5.20 -15.91 0.42
C ALA A 187 5.71 -16.40 1.77
N ALA A 188 7.01 -16.22 2.04
CA ALA A 188 7.67 -16.78 3.21
C ALA A 188 7.20 -16.14 4.53
N ASN A 189 6.92 -14.82 4.53
CA ASN A 189 6.60 -14.10 5.78
C ASN A 189 5.59 -12.96 5.52
N SER A 190 4.37 -13.29 5.07
CA SER A 190 3.34 -12.26 4.88
C SER A 190 1.95 -12.69 5.35
N ILE A 191 1.24 -11.71 5.94
CA ILE A 191 -0.19 -11.78 6.16
C ILE A 191 -0.88 -11.47 4.83
N ARG A 192 -1.67 -12.43 4.30
CA ARG A 192 -2.35 -12.30 3.02
C ARG A 192 -3.83 -12.09 3.22
N ILE A 193 -4.36 -11.06 2.55
CA ILE A 193 -5.78 -10.74 2.55
C ILE A 193 -6.20 -10.63 1.09
N ASP A 194 -7.15 -11.47 0.68
CA ASP A 194 -7.77 -11.37 -0.65
C ASP A 194 -9.20 -10.84 -0.51
N ILE A 195 -9.48 -9.72 -1.18
CA ILE A 195 -10.80 -9.07 -1.11
C ILE A 195 -11.54 -9.32 -2.42
N ASP A 196 -12.33 -10.37 -2.46
CA ASP A 196 -13.22 -10.66 -3.57
C ASP A 196 -14.62 -10.09 -3.29
N GLY A 197 -14.84 -8.87 -3.74
CA GLY A 197 -16.08 -8.16 -3.50
C GLY A 197 -16.36 -7.07 -4.54
N PRO A 198 -17.53 -6.43 -4.45
CA PRO A 198 -17.93 -5.36 -5.35
C PRO A 198 -17.07 -4.10 -5.14
N SER A 199 -17.08 -3.23 -6.15
CA SER A 199 -16.38 -1.95 -6.07
C SER A 199 -17.20 -0.91 -5.30
N TYR A 200 -16.69 -0.47 -4.15
CA TYR A 200 -17.30 0.59 -3.35
C TYR A 200 -17.36 1.93 -4.10
N ARG A 201 -16.36 2.20 -4.94
CA ARG A 201 -16.35 3.41 -5.79
C ARG A 201 -17.51 3.41 -6.80
N GLN A 202 -17.79 2.27 -7.42
CA GLN A 202 -18.93 2.12 -8.32
C GLN A 202 -20.25 2.22 -7.56
N HIS A 203 -20.34 1.61 -6.38
CA HIS A 203 -21.52 1.74 -5.50
C HIS A 203 -21.83 3.21 -5.20
N LEU A 204 -20.86 3.98 -4.75
CA LEU A 204 -21.03 5.41 -4.48
C LEU A 204 -21.41 6.20 -5.76
N ALA A 205 -20.84 5.85 -6.91
CA ALA A 205 -21.17 6.48 -8.18
C ALA A 205 -22.65 6.24 -8.54
N ARG A 206 -23.13 5.00 -8.38
CA ARG A 206 -24.54 4.63 -8.60
C ARG A 206 -25.46 5.37 -7.63
N GLN A 207 -25.13 5.43 -6.34
CA GLN A 207 -25.93 6.17 -5.36
C GLN A 207 -26.07 7.66 -5.74
N ARG A 208 -24.97 8.29 -6.19
CA ARG A 208 -24.98 9.69 -6.63
C ARG A 208 -25.82 9.89 -7.89
N ALA A 209 -25.68 8.99 -8.87
CA ALA A 209 -26.47 9.05 -10.10
C ALA A 209 -27.97 8.95 -9.80
N ASN A 210 -28.38 7.97 -8.99
CA ASN A 210 -29.77 7.79 -8.58
C ASN A 210 -30.30 9.03 -7.83
N ALA A 211 -29.50 9.64 -6.96
CA ALA A 211 -29.87 10.87 -6.24
C ALA A 211 -30.08 12.08 -7.20
N HIS A 212 -29.47 12.05 -8.37
CA HIS A 212 -29.61 13.08 -9.42
C HIS A 212 -30.53 12.66 -10.57
N GLY A 213 -31.23 11.51 -10.46
CA GLY A 213 -32.15 11.02 -11.51
C GLY A 213 -31.45 10.59 -12.81
N LEU A 214 -30.14 10.25 -12.72
CA LEU A 214 -29.35 9.80 -13.86
C LEU A 214 -29.24 8.27 -13.81
N GLU A 215 -29.70 7.59 -14.88
CA GLU A 215 -29.45 6.17 -15.06
C GLU A 215 -28.00 5.94 -15.54
N LEU A 216 -27.21 5.18 -14.79
CA LEU A 216 -25.93 4.70 -15.27
C LEU A 216 -26.13 3.40 -16.06
N PRO A 217 -25.42 3.20 -17.19
CA PRO A 217 -25.52 1.96 -17.96
C PRO A 217 -25.19 0.75 -17.07
N GLU A 218 -25.99 -0.31 -17.22
CA GLU A 218 -25.72 -1.60 -16.57
C GLU A 218 -24.38 -2.13 -17.06
N GLU A 219 -23.56 -2.58 -16.11
CA GLU A 219 -22.28 -3.24 -16.41
C GLU A 219 -22.56 -4.52 -17.22
N THR A 220 -22.16 -4.55 -18.49
CA THR A 220 -21.95 -5.82 -19.19
C THR A 220 -20.85 -6.56 -18.45
N ALA A 221 -21.21 -7.63 -17.76
CA ALA A 221 -20.25 -8.55 -17.13
C ALA A 221 -19.24 -9.04 -18.17
N PRO A 222 -17.93 -9.11 -17.83
CA PRO A 222 -16.93 -9.71 -18.72
C PRO A 222 -17.09 -11.22 -18.83
#